data_87539bb9871e6713ad2ca73c1adb8863
#
_entry.id   87539bb9871e6713ad2ca73c1adb8863
#
_cell.length_a   1.000
_cell.length_b   1.000
_cell.length_c   1.000
_cell.angle_alpha   90.00
_cell.angle_beta   90.00
_cell.angle_gamma   90.00
#
_symmetry.space_group_name_H-M   'P 1'
#
loop_
_entity.id
_entity.type
_entity.pdbx_description
1 polymer ?
#
loop_
_entity_poly.entity_id
_entity_poly.type
_entity_poly.pdbx_seq_one_letter_code
_entity_poly.pdbx_strand_id
1 'polypeptide(L)'
;MKQYVKLVDAAQLSYAPRTVTEGSTHYTPTPEWWLTQHGYLPVITTEMPEYDPETQFLTSRWAEQDGQIVSVWQVNSLGEEMRGGENDE
;
A
#
# COMPACT_ATOMS: atom_id res chain seq x y z
N MET A 1 -0.48 -8.78 -13.75
CA MET A 1 -1.08 -7.54 -14.16
C MET A 1 -0.89 -6.49 -13.11
N LYS A 2 -0.51 -5.29 -13.53
CA LYS A 2 -0.26 -4.25 -12.56
C LYS A 2 -1.55 -3.57 -12.14
N GLN A 3 -1.60 -3.20 -10.88
CA GLN A 3 -2.69 -2.42 -10.37
C GLN A 3 -2.22 -1.00 -10.16
N TYR A 4 -3.04 -0.03 -10.55
CA TYR A 4 -2.69 1.37 -10.40
C TYR A 4 -3.60 2.00 -9.36
N VAL A 5 -3.01 2.80 -8.48
CA VAL A 5 -3.74 3.43 -7.38
C VAL A 5 -3.18 4.81 -7.09
N LYS A 6 -3.93 5.58 -6.34
CA LYS A 6 -3.45 6.80 -5.75
C LYS A 6 -3.34 6.59 -4.26
N LEU A 7 -2.27 7.13 -3.68
CA LEU A 7 -2.08 7.03 -2.25
C LEU A 7 -2.89 8.14 -1.57
N VAL A 8 -3.90 7.75 -0.83
CA VAL A 8 -4.73 8.70 -0.10
C VAL A 8 -4.08 9.02 1.23
N ASP A 9 -3.70 7.97 1.96
CA ASP A 9 -2.90 8.13 3.15
C ASP A 9 -2.21 6.79 3.41
N ALA A 10 -1.52 6.67 4.51
CA ALA A 10 -0.69 5.48 4.76
C ALA A 10 -1.51 4.21 4.83
N ALA A 11 -2.79 4.31 5.09
CA ALA A 11 -3.65 3.15 5.24
C ALA A 11 -4.65 2.97 4.12
N GLN A 12 -4.76 3.93 3.22
CA GLN A 12 -5.81 3.91 2.23
C GLN A 12 -5.31 4.17 0.83
N LEU A 13 -5.82 3.41 -0.12
CA LEU A 13 -5.52 3.59 -1.54
C LEU A 13 -6.80 3.86 -2.28
N SER A 14 -6.70 4.67 -3.33
CA SER A 14 -7.82 4.90 -4.23
C SER A 14 -7.50 4.19 -5.54
N TYR A 15 -8.31 3.20 -5.89
CA TYR A 15 -8.03 2.38 -7.05
C TYR A 15 -8.44 3.06 -8.35
N ALA A 16 -7.68 2.81 -9.40
CA ALA A 16 -7.94 3.41 -10.70
C ALA A 16 -9.19 2.80 -11.31
N PRO A 17 -9.92 3.58 -12.11
CA PRO A 17 -11.09 3.04 -12.79
C PRO A 17 -10.66 2.03 -13.85
N ARG A 18 -11.53 1.07 -14.12
CA ARG A 18 -11.24 0.06 -15.13
C ARG A 18 -11.48 0.56 -16.53
N THR A 19 -12.33 1.55 -16.67
CA THR A 19 -12.72 2.07 -17.97
C THR A 19 -12.80 3.58 -17.88
N VAL A 20 -12.29 4.28 -18.87
CA VAL A 20 -12.40 5.73 -18.92
C VAL A 20 -12.81 6.14 -20.31
N THR A 21 -13.39 7.33 -20.41
CA THR A 21 -13.80 7.90 -21.67
C THR A 21 -13.10 9.25 -21.84
N GLU A 22 -12.43 9.40 -22.98
CA GLU A 22 -11.79 10.65 -23.29
C GLU A 22 -12.36 11.11 -24.62
N GLY A 23 -13.11 12.22 -24.58
CA GLY A 23 -13.78 12.67 -25.79
C GLY A 23 -14.80 11.63 -26.21
N SER A 24 -14.66 11.10 -27.41
CA SER A 24 -15.57 10.09 -27.87
C SER A 24 -14.96 8.70 -27.86
N THR A 25 -13.81 8.54 -27.21
CA THR A 25 -13.12 7.25 -27.19
C THR A 25 -13.26 6.61 -25.83
N HIS A 26 -13.60 5.32 -25.84
CA HIS A 26 -13.70 4.54 -24.62
C HIS A 26 -12.50 3.64 -24.52
N TYR A 27 -11.86 3.61 -23.36
CA TYR A 27 -10.71 2.76 -23.12
C TYR A 27 -11.05 1.72 -22.08
N THR A 28 -10.88 0.45 -22.42
CA THR A 28 -11.09 -0.68 -21.51
C THR A 28 -10.04 -1.73 -21.83
N PRO A 29 -9.09 -1.98 -20.97
CA PRO A 29 -8.87 -1.33 -19.67
C PRO A 29 -8.31 0.06 -19.83
N THR A 30 -8.30 0.80 -18.74
CA THR A 30 -7.76 2.15 -18.73
C THR A 30 -6.29 2.12 -19.11
N PRO A 31 -5.88 2.93 -20.09
CA PRO A 31 -4.49 2.88 -20.54
C PRO A 31 -3.53 3.51 -19.55
N GLU A 32 -2.30 3.05 -19.62
CA GLU A 32 -1.29 3.49 -18.69
C GLU A 32 -1.02 4.99 -18.79
N TRP A 33 -1.03 5.54 -20.00
CA TRP A 33 -0.75 6.96 -20.16
C TRP A 33 -1.80 7.82 -19.46
N TRP A 34 -3.04 7.36 -19.44
CA TRP A 34 -4.12 8.08 -18.77
C TRP A 34 -3.91 8.02 -17.26
N LEU A 35 -3.54 6.83 -16.78
CA LEU A 35 -3.31 6.64 -15.34
C LEU A 35 -2.17 7.52 -14.86
N THR A 36 -1.09 7.57 -15.61
CA THR A 36 0.05 8.36 -15.22
C THR A 36 -0.28 9.85 -15.22
N GLN A 37 -1.02 10.29 -16.21
CA GLN A 37 -1.40 11.69 -16.27
C GLN A 37 -2.28 12.11 -15.12
N HIS A 38 -3.06 11.20 -14.60
CA HIS A 38 -4.00 11.51 -13.51
C HIS A 38 -3.46 11.15 -12.14
N GLY A 39 -2.17 10.83 -12.05
CA GLY A 39 -1.54 10.65 -10.76
C GLY A 39 -1.62 9.26 -10.17
N TYR A 40 -2.07 8.28 -10.94
CA TYR A 40 -2.10 6.92 -10.47
C TYR A 40 -0.75 6.25 -10.68
N LEU A 41 -0.32 5.46 -9.72
CA LEU A 41 0.96 4.80 -9.78
C LEU A 41 0.79 3.30 -9.61
N PRO A 42 1.71 2.51 -10.16
CA PRO A 42 1.60 1.06 -10.00
C PRO A 42 1.91 0.62 -8.58
N VAL A 43 1.22 -0.41 -8.15
CA VAL A 43 1.41 -0.96 -6.81
C VAL A 43 2.38 -2.13 -6.90
N ILE A 44 3.39 -2.10 -6.03
CA ILE A 44 4.31 -3.21 -5.89
C ILE A 44 4.10 -3.78 -4.49
N THR A 45 3.81 -5.05 -4.42
CA THR A 45 3.62 -5.71 -3.15
C THR A 45 4.92 -6.40 -2.76
N THR A 46 5.43 -6.07 -1.58
CA THR A 46 6.65 -6.69 -1.12
C THR A 46 6.31 -7.90 -0.27
N GLU A 47 7.29 -8.77 -0.09
CA GLU A 47 7.06 -9.95 0.68
C GLU A 47 6.95 -9.64 2.15
N MET A 48 6.04 -10.34 2.84
CA MET A 48 5.90 -10.17 4.25
C MET A 48 7.11 -10.72 4.96
N PRO A 49 7.74 -9.94 5.85
CA PRO A 49 8.94 -10.43 6.54
C PRO A 49 8.58 -11.49 7.58
N GLU A 50 9.58 -12.26 7.95
CA GLU A 50 9.38 -13.23 9.00
C GLU A 50 9.38 -12.55 10.35
N TYR A 51 8.56 -13.04 11.24
CA TYR A 51 8.49 -12.51 12.59
C TYR A 51 7.97 -13.58 13.52
N ASP A 52 8.18 -13.37 14.81
CA ASP A 52 7.77 -14.32 15.83
C ASP A 52 6.41 -13.88 16.38
N PRO A 53 5.32 -14.56 16.03
CA PRO A 53 4.00 -14.09 16.45
C PRO A 53 3.79 -14.09 17.95
N GLU A 54 4.63 -14.77 18.70
CA GLU A 54 4.48 -14.77 20.13
C GLU A 54 5.06 -13.54 20.78
N THR A 55 6.05 -12.94 20.17
CA THR A 55 6.71 -11.79 20.75
C THR A 55 6.67 -10.56 19.88
N GLN A 56 6.18 -10.68 18.67
CA GLN A 56 6.20 -9.59 17.71
C GLN A 56 4.89 -9.52 16.95
N PHE A 57 4.66 -8.40 16.31
CA PHE A 57 3.52 -8.26 15.40
C PHE A 57 3.92 -7.41 14.22
N LEU A 58 3.20 -7.58 13.12
CA LEU A 58 3.49 -6.85 11.91
C LEU A 58 2.53 -5.71 11.71
N THR A 59 3.05 -4.61 11.21
CA THR A 59 2.22 -3.54 10.69
C THR A 59 2.68 -3.25 9.27
N SER A 60 1.80 -2.65 8.50
CA SER A 60 2.16 -2.27 7.15
C SER A 60 1.54 -0.94 6.81
N ARG A 61 2.13 -0.25 5.87
CA ARG A 61 1.58 0.98 5.37
C ARG A 61 1.98 1.11 3.91
N TRP A 62 1.31 2.02 3.23
CA TRP A 62 1.61 2.26 1.83
C TRP A 62 2.46 3.51 1.74
N ALA A 63 3.40 3.50 0.83
CA ALA A 63 4.28 4.65 0.62
C ALA A 63 4.63 4.74 -0.85
N GLU A 64 4.94 5.94 -1.29
CA GLU A 64 5.36 6.15 -2.67
C GLU A 64 6.87 6.16 -2.72
N GLN A 65 7.44 5.34 -3.59
CA GLN A 65 8.87 5.27 -3.78
C GLN A 65 9.17 5.09 -5.24
N ASP A 66 10.01 5.97 -5.80
CA ASP A 66 10.46 5.84 -7.19
C ASP A 66 9.33 5.70 -8.18
N GLY A 67 8.27 6.46 -7.99
CA GLY A 67 7.14 6.41 -8.92
C GLY A 67 6.26 5.19 -8.78
N GLN A 68 6.32 4.52 -7.63
CA GLN A 68 5.52 3.33 -7.37
C GLN A 68 4.95 3.40 -5.98
N ILE A 69 3.84 2.70 -5.78
CA ILE A 69 3.27 2.56 -4.45
C ILE A 69 3.70 1.22 -3.91
N VAL A 70 4.36 1.22 -2.76
CA VAL A 70 4.88 -0.01 -2.18
C VAL A 70 4.32 -0.21 -0.79
N SER A 71 4.23 -1.47 -0.37
CA SER A 71 3.85 -1.77 1.00
C SER A 71 5.12 -1.82 1.83
N VAL A 72 5.10 -1.11 2.95
CA VAL A 72 6.25 -1.05 3.85
C VAL A 72 5.87 -1.81 5.10
N TRP A 73 6.58 -2.89 5.36
CA TRP A 73 6.30 -3.74 6.51
C TRP A 73 7.19 -3.35 7.67
N GLN A 74 6.64 -3.49 8.87
CA GLN A 74 7.41 -3.21 10.06
C GLN A 74 7.15 -4.27 11.09
N VAL A 75 8.22 -4.85 11.64
CA VAL A 75 8.12 -5.83 12.71
C VAL A 75 8.25 -5.08 14.03
N ASN A 76 7.26 -5.24 14.88
CA ASN A 76 7.22 -4.55 16.17
C ASN A 76 7.26 -5.55 17.29
N SER A 77 7.81 -5.14 18.40
CA SER A 77 7.92 -6.01 19.56
C SER A 77 6.69 -5.86 20.44
N LEU A 78 6.08 -6.99 20.78
CA LEU A 78 4.95 -6.94 21.67
C LEU A 78 5.39 -6.57 23.07
N GLY A 79 6.57 -6.99 23.41
CA GLY A 79 6.98 -6.91 24.75
C GLY A 79 7.01 -5.58 25.36
N GLU A 80 7.62 -4.66 24.67
CA GLU A 80 7.80 -3.39 25.25
C GLU A 80 6.56 -2.68 25.57
N GLU A 81 5.67 -2.61 24.63
CA GLU A 81 4.51 -1.87 24.85
C GLU A 81 3.47 -2.58 25.60
N MET A 82 3.28 -3.84 25.33
CA MET A 82 2.23 -4.55 25.96
C MET A 82 2.55 -4.87 27.39
N ARG A 83 3.79 -5.11 27.67
CA ARG A 83 4.13 -5.47 28.98
C ARG A 83 4.42 -4.31 29.87
N GLY A 84 4.65 -3.17 29.27
CA GLY A 84 4.98 -2.03 30.07
C GLY A 84 3.98 -1.80 31.13
N GLY A 85 2.75 -1.97 30.78
CA GLY A 85 1.73 -1.76 31.74
C GLY A 85 1.66 -2.80 32.78
N GLU A 86 1.88 -4.03 32.42
CA GLU A 86 1.71 -5.00 33.35
C GLU A 86 2.87 -5.24 34.14
N ASN A 87 3.94 -4.86 33.69
CA ASN A 87 5.01 -5.12 34.30
C ASN A 87 5.28 -4.38 35.40
N ASP A 88 4.86 -3.61 35.57
CA ASP A 88 5.17 -2.92 36.41
C ASP A 88 5.26 -3.49 37.50
N GLU A 89 5.37 -4.30 37.53
CA GLU A 89 5.56 -4.98 38.31
C GLU A 89 6.44 -5.20 38.61
#